data_4b07b330f8475103ecfb933004bc1f8d
#
_entry.id   4b07b330f8475103ecfb933004bc1f8d
#
_cell.length_a   1.000
_cell.length_b   1.000
_cell.length_c   1.000
_cell.angle_alpha   90.00
_cell.angle_beta   90.00
_cell.angle_gamma   90.00
#
_symmetry.space_group_name_H-M   'P 1'
#
loop_
_entity.id
_entity.type
_entity.pdbx_description
1 polymer ?
#
loop_
_entity_poly.entity_id
_entity_poly.type
_entity_poly.pdbx_seq_one_letter_code
_entity_poly.pdbx_strand_id
1 'polypeptide(L)'
;MTLNDSEQVIEGVLASATYLRPTGWKSLASNYYYVESSAAFYPPRFFYHPFRPGLVIPADGHVRYMGNRPITFAEDGTVLSGTIDNDVVLQLSDNGYGFVRFKNDTVLTFSKEGRLISGTLAEATKLRPVGWQHNLQDESAGFVEFKSGMSISFDENGLVTNGSPNKKTLWFNADGSSTELEAKTATSFNADGAEQAKSK
;
A
#
# COMPACT_ATOMS: atom_id res chain seq x y z
N MET A 1 4.99 -19.67 -17.86
CA MET A 1 3.54 -19.64 -17.56
C MET A 1 3.23 -20.91 -16.78
N THR A 2 2.64 -20.77 -15.61
CA THR A 2 2.24 -21.86 -14.72
C THR A 2 0.72 -21.90 -14.64
N LEU A 3 0.13 -23.10 -14.73
CA LEU A 3 -1.32 -23.32 -14.62
C LEU A 3 -1.62 -24.06 -13.32
N ASN A 4 -2.82 -23.87 -12.78
CA ASN A 4 -3.37 -24.73 -11.73
C ASN A 4 -4.07 -25.98 -12.31
N ASP A 5 -4.62 -26.81 -11.44
CA ASP A 5 -5.31 -28.05 -11.84
C ASP A 5 -6.58 -27.80 -12.71
N SER A 6 -7.10 -26.57 -12.70
CA SER A 6 -8.23 -26.11 -13.52
C SER A 6 -7.81 -25.43 -14.82
N GLU A 7 -6.54 -25.53 -15.21
CA GLU A 7 -5.93 -24.92 -16.40
C GLU A 7 -5.94 -23.37 -16.40
N GLN A 8 -6.11 -22.75 -15.25
CA GLN A 8 -6.03 -21.29 -15.11
C GLN A 8 -4.59 -20.84 -14.90
N VAL A 9 -4.23 -19.69 -15.48
CA VAL A 9 -2.90 -19.10 -15.29
C VAL A 9 -2.76 -18.56 -13.87
N ILE A 10 -1.81 -19.11 -13.10
CA ILE A 10 -1.48 -18.65 -11.75
C ILE A 10 -0.18 -17.85 -11.71
N GLU A 11 0.70 -18.03 -12.71
CA GLU A 11 1.94 -17.27 -12.83
C GLU A 11 2.37 -17.16 -14.30
N GLY A 12 2.92 -16.01 -14.66
CA GLY A 12 3.41 -15.76 -16.01
C GLY A 12 4.22 -14.49 -16.14
N VAL A 13 4.48 -14.14 -17.39
CA VAL A 13 5.11 -12.87 -17.77
C VAL A 13 4.21 -12.21 -18.82
N LEU A 14 3.81 -10.97 -18.59
CA LEU A 14 3.02 -10.20 -19.55
C LEU A 14 3.90 -9.84 -20.75
N ALA A 15 3.37 -9.98 -21.97
CA ALA A 15 4.09 -9.60 -23.19
C ALA A 15 4.27 -8.07 -23.30
N SER A 16 3.31 -7.30 -22.80
CA SER A 16 3.32 -5.84 -22.81
C SER A 16 2.63 -5.29 -21.56
N ALA A 17 2.82 -4.00 -21.28
CA ALA A 17 2.14 -3.35 -20.17
C ALA A 17 0.62 -3.41 -20.36
N THR A 18 -0.08 -3.90 -19.34
CA THR A 18 -1.51 -4.25 -19.43
C THR A 18 -2.25 -3.80 -18.18
N TYR A 19 -3.47 -3.30 -18.35
CA TYR A 19 -4.38 -2.97 -17.25
C TYR A 19 -5.09 -4.24 -16.77
N LEU A 20 -4.90 -4.58 -15.49
CA LEU A 20 -5.52 -5.75 -14.84
C LEU A 20 -6.05 -5.35 -13.47
N ARG A 21 -7.03 -6.08 -12.99
CA ARG A 21 -7.59 -5.86 -11.66
C ARG A 21 -6.78 -6.57 -10.58
N PRO A 22 -6.30 -5.87 -9.55
CA PRO A 22 -5.72 -6.55 -8.38
C PRO A 22 -6.79 -7.27 -7.57
N THR A 23 -6.39 -8.27 -6.80
CA THR A 23 -7.29 -8.92 -5.84
C THR A 23 -7.86 -7.87 -4.89
N GLY A 24 -9.16 -7.93 -4.60
CA GLY A 24 -9.84 -6.92 -3.76
C GLY A 24 -10.10 -5.58 -4.42
N TRP A 25 -9.96 -5.47 -5.72
CA TRP A 25 -10.13 -4.21 -6.48
C TRP A 25 -11.42 -3.45 -6.15
N LYS A 26 -12.49 -4.15 -5.80
CA LYS A 26 -13.78 -3.52 -5.43
C LYS A 26 -13.65 -2.66 -4.18
N SER A 27 -12.95 -3.14 -3.15
CA SER A 27 -12.68 -2.39 -1.92
C SER A 27 -11.66 -1.29 -2.14
N LEU A 28 -10.61 -1.58 -2.92
CA LEU A 28 -9.55 -0.62 -3.25
C LEU A 28 -10.06 0.56 -4.09
N ALA A 29 -11.09 0.34 -4.92
CA ALA A 29 -11.70 1.32 -5.82
C ALA A 29 -12.99 1.94 -5.26
N SER A 30 -13.62 1.34 -4.24
CA SER A 30 -15.00 1.67 -3.84
C SER A 30 -15.19 3.13 -3.44
N ASN A 31 -14.21 3.74 -2.79
CA ASN A 31 -14.28 5.14 -2.39
C ASN A 31 -14.01 6.12 -3.54
N TYR A 32 -13.29 5.70 -4.57
CA TYR A 32 -13.11 6.49 -5.77
C TYR A 32 -14.43 6.60 -6.57
N TYR A 33 -15.17 5.51 -6.63
CA TYR A 33 -16.50 5.49 -7.26
C TYR A 33 -17.51 6.39 -6.51
N TYR A 34 -17.43 6.45 -5.19
CA TYR A 34 -18.30 7.31 -4.40
C TYR A 34 -18.00 8.79 -4.60
N VAL A 35 -16.75 9.15 -4.75
CA VAL A 35 -16.33 10.52 -5.06
C VAL A 35 -16.75 10.90 -6.48
N GLU A 36 -16.61 10.03 -7.48
CA GLU A 36 -17.09 10.30 -8.84
C GLU A 36 -18.62 10.33 -8.95
N SER A 37 -19.33 9.44 -8.26
CA SER A 37 -20.82 9.45 -8.28
C SER A 37 -21.39 10.67 -7.58
N SER A 38 -20.75 11.17 -6.52
CA SER A 38 -21.12 12.44 -5.90
C SER A 38 -20.72 13.65 -6.76
N ALA A 39 -19.70 13.51 -7.60
CA ALA A 39 -19.28 14.52 -8.57
C ALA A 39 -20.29 14.73 -9.69
N ALA A 40 -21.11 13.73 -10.01
CA ALA A 40 -22.19 13.85 -11.00
C ALA A 40 -23.27 14.89 -10.64
N PHE A 41 -23.36 15.26 -9.37
CA PHE A 41 -24.29 16.28 -8.88
C PHE A 41 -23.73 17.71 -8.83
N TYR A 42 -22.43 17.89 -9.07
CA TYR A 42 -21.78 19.21 -9.08
C TYR A 42 -21.15 19.50 -10.43
N PRO A 43 -21.21 20.76 -10.93
CA PRO A 43 -20.61 21.10 -12.23
C PRO A 43 -19.09 20.88 -12.21
N PRO A 44 -18.50 20.35 -13.31
CA PRO A 44 -17.10 19.89 -13.39
C PRO A 44 -16.02 20.88 -12.96
N ARG A 45 -16.32 22.17 -12.94
CA ARG A 45 -15.37 23.24 -12.59
C ARG A 45 -15.01 23.34 -11.09
N PHE A 46 -15.66 22.55 -10.20
CA PHE A 46 -15.36 22.55 -8.77
C PHE A 46 -14.54 21.33 -8.33
N PHE A 47 -14.27 20.40 -9.23
CA PHE A 47 -13.45 19.24 -8.97
C PHE A 47 -12.00 19.45 -9.43
N TYR A 48 -11.34 20.48 -8.94
CA TYR A 48 -9.90 20.42 -8.80
C TYR A 48 -9.62 19.50 -7.60
N HIS A 49 -9.56 18.19 -7.88
CA HIS A 49 -8.97 17.28 -6.92
C HIS A 49 -7.54 17.74 -6.64
N PRO A 50 -7.12 17.82 -5.37
CA PRO A 50 -5.72 18.03 -5.04
C PRO A 50 -4.85 16.84 -5.45
N PHE A 51 -5.40 15.87 -6.17
CA PHE A 51 -4.68 14.79 -6.79
C PHE A 51 -3.85 15.36 -7.92
N ARG A 52 -2.55 15.33 -7.72
CA ARG A 52 -1.56 15.78 -8.71
C ARG A 52 -1.81 15.09 -10.05
N PRO A 53 -1.62 15.79 -11.19
CA PRO A 53 -1.70 15.17 -12.50
C PRO A 53 -0.81 13.93 -12.57
N GLY A 54 -1.35 12.80 -13.02
CA GLY A 54 -0.63 11.52 -13.16
C GLY A 54 -1.09 10.42 -12.19
N LEU A 55 -2.04 10.70 -11.29
CA LEU A 55 -2.67 9.69 -10.44
C LEU A 55 -3.94 9.19 -11.11
N VAL A 56 -3.83 8.10 -11.82
CA VAL A 56 -4.99 7.44 -12.41
C VAL A 56 -5.09 6.05 -11.78
N ILE A 57 -6.02 5.91 -10.80
CA ILE A 57 -6.72 4.64 -10.70
C ILE A 57 -7.81 4.77 -11.78
N PRO A 58 -7.80 3.95 -12.84
CA PRO A 58 -8.91 3.93 -13.77
C PRO A 58 -10.20 3.71 -13.00
N ALA A 59 -11.29 4.37 -13.38
CA ALA A 59 -12.59 4.36 -12.71
C ALA A 59 -13.18 2.96 -12.43
N ASP A 60 -12.59 1.92 -13.00
CA ASP A 60 -13.01 0.52 -12.92
C ASP A 60 -12.06 -0.39 -12.11
N GLY A 61 -11.16 0.21 -11.32
CA GLY A 61 -10.28 -0.52 -10.40
C GLY A 61 -9.12 -1.26 -11.04
N HIS A 62 -8.75 -0.92 -12.29
CA HIS A 62 -7.58 -1.52 -12.93
C HIS A 62 -6.29 -0.83 -12.53
N VAL A 63 -5.23 -1.62 -12.37
CA VAL A 63 -3.84 -1.19 -12.21
C VAL A 63 -3.07 -1.57 -13.46
N ARG A 64 -2.20 -0.70 -13.95
CA ARG A 64 -1.34 -1.00 -15.09
C ARG A 64 -0.08 -1.71 -14.61
N TYR A 65 0.08 -2.96 -15.04
CA TYR A 65 1.26 -3.79 -14.76
C TYR A 65 2.23 -3.78 -15.92
N MET A 66 3.52 -3.82 -15.61
CA MET A 66 4.60 -3.80 -16.62
C MET A 66 4.63 -5.06 -17.45
N GLY A 67 4.96 -4.91 -18.73
CA GLY A 67 5.36 -6.02 -19.59
C GLY A 67 6.76 -6.54 -19.23
N ASN A 68 7.04 -7.79 -19.65
CA ASN A 68 8.32 -8.46 -19.43
C ASN A 68 8.75 -8.58 -17.95
N ARG A 69 7.77 -8.57 -17.04
CA ARG A 69 7.95 -8.77 -15.60
C ARG A 69 7.06 -9.92 -15.12
N PRO A 70 7.51 -10.66 -14.08
CA PRO A 70 6.68 -11.70 -13.47
C PRO A 70 5.38 -11.11 -12.90
N ILE A 71 4.31 -11.88 -13.01
CA ILE A 71 3.00 -11.58 -12.44
C ILE A 71 2.35 -12.85 -11.94
N THR A 72 1.66 -12.78 -10.80
CA THR A 72 0.91 -13.90 -10.23
C THR A 72 -0.55 -13.55 -10.08
N PHE A 73 -1.41 -14.57 -10.20
CA PHE A 73 -2.85 -14.42 -10.21
C PHE A 73 -3.51 -15.29 -9.13
N ALA A 74 -4.63 -14.82 -8.63
CA ALA A 74 -5.57 -15.62 -7.86
C ALA A 74 -6.41 -16.52 -8.80
N GLU A 75 -7.16 -17.45 -8.24
CA GLU A 75 -8.02 -18.38 -8.99
C GLU A 75 -9.15 -17.67 -9.77
N ASP A 76 -9.56 -16.48 -9.32
CA ASP A 76 -10.55 -15.65 -10.00
C ASP A 76 -9.97 -14.79 -11.15
N GLY A 77 -8.67 -14.96 -11.44
CA GLY A 77 -7.94 -14.22 -12.47
C GLY A 77 -7.52 -12.80 -12.08
N THR A 78 -7.73 -12.39 -10.84
CA THR A 78 -7.21 -11.11 -10.32
C THR A 78 -5.73 -11.22 -9.96
N VAL A 79 -5.01 -10.08 -9.97
CA VAL A 79 -3.57 -10.07 -9.73
C VAL A 79 -3.28 -10.12 -8.23
N LEU A 80 -2.47 -11.09 -7.81
CA LEU A 80 -1.91 -11.20 -6.45
C LEU A 80 -0.60 -10.43 -6.30
N SER A 81 0.26 -10.46 -7.32
CA SER A 81 1.54 -9.75 -7.28
C SER A 81 2.00 -9.38 -8.69
N GLY A 82 2.54 -8.18 -8.84
CA GLY A 82 3.08 -7.72 -10.11
C GLY A 82 3.76 -6.37 -10.03
N THR A 83 4.67 -6.09 -10.95
CA THR A 83 5.36 -4.80 -11.07
C THR A 83 4.43 -3.78 -11.74
N ILE A 84 4.19 -2.66 -11.09
CA ILE A 84 3.33 -1.59 -11.62
C ILE A 84 4.10 -0.68 -12.58
N ASP A 85 3.44 -0.27 -13.65
CA ASP A 85 4.02 0.56 -14.73
C ASP A 85 3.90 2.06 -14.41
N ASN A 86 2.88 2.48 -13.69
CA ASN A 86 2.67 3.85 -13.23
C ASN A 86 2.55 3.89 -11.72
N ASP A 87 2.80 5.05 -11.10
CA ASP A 87 2.43 5.25 -9.71
C ASP A 87 0.93 4.99 -9.54
N VAL A 88 0.58 4.31 -8.46
CA VAL A 88 -0.81 4.00 -8.14
C VAL A 88 -1.14 4.47 -6.74
N VAL A 89 -2.37 4.92 -6.55
CA VAL A 89 -2.91 5.28 -5.24
C VAL A 89 -3.94 4.25 -4.85
N LEU A 90 -3.74 3.64 -3.68
CA LEU A 90 -4.63 2.62 -3.14
C LEU A 90 -5.11 3.03 -1.76
N GLN A 91 -6.32 2.66 -1.44
CA GLN A 91 -6.82 2.73 -0.07
C GLN A 91 -6.38 1.49 0.70
N LEU A 92 -5.74 1.70 1.87
CA LEU A 92 -5.20 0.58 2.66
C LEU A 92 -6.27 -0.16 3.45
N SER A 93 -7.25 0.55 3.99
CA SER A 93 -8.35 -0.01 4.76
C SER A 93 -9.51 0.97 4.86
N ASP A 94 -10.69 0.48 5.25
CA ASP A 94 -11.87 1.30 5.53
C ASP A 94 -11.70 2.16 6.80
N ASN A 95 -10.62 1.97 7.55
CA ASN A 95 -10.37 2.59 8.85
C ASN A 95 -9.75 4.01 8.78
N GLY A 96 -9.88 4.70 7.66
CA GLY A 96 -9.62 6.13 7.60
C GLY A 96 -8.16 6.56 7.41
N TYR A 97 -7.26 5.65 7.02
CA TYR A 97 -5.87 6.02 6.68
C TYR A 97 -5.72 6.77 5.36
N GLY A 98 -6.82 6.89 4.61
CA GLY A 98 -6.81 7.56 3.33
C GLY A 98 -6.09 6.76 2.24
N PHE A 99 -5.69 7.48 1.23
CA PHE A 99 -5.05 6.93 0.05
C PHE A 99 -3.53 7.01 0.18
N VAL A 100 -2.84 5.91 -0.15
CA VAL A 100 -1.37 5.81 -0.15
C VAL A 100 -0.87 5.62 -1.57
N ARG A 101 0.14 6.40 -1.93
CA ARG A 101 0.75 6.38 -3.25
C ARG A 101 1.94 5.42 -3.29
N PHE A 102 1.87 4.46 -4.21
CA PHE A 102 2.91 3.47 -4.46
C PHE A 102 3.67 3.78 -5.74
N LYS A 103 4.98 3.52 -5.71
CA LYS A 103 5.94 3.91 -6.73
C LYS A 103 5.90 2.93 -7.91
N ASN A 104 5.92 3.47 -9.13
CA ASN A 104 6.10 2.71 -10.37
C ASN A 104 7.44 1.94 -10.40
N ASP A 105 7.56 0.98 -11.28
CA ASP A 105 8.69 0.04 -11.41
C ASP A 105 9.01 -0.70 -10.10
N THR A 106 7.97 -0.92 -9.27
CA THR A 106 8.06 -1.71 -8.03
C THR A 106 6.91 -2.71 -7.95
N VAL A 107 7.10 -3.75 -7.13
CA VAL A 107 6.10 -4.81 -6.97
C VAL A 107 5.05 -4.38 -5.94
N LEU A 108 3.79 -4.58 -6.28
CA LEU A 108 2.68 -4.62 -5.32
C LEU A 108 2.27 -6.07 -5.08
N THR A 109 1.97 -6.40 -3.83
CA THR A 109 1.52 -7.73 -3.42
C THR A 109 0.23 -7.63 -2.63
N PHE A 110 -0.75 -8.47 -2.98
CA PHE A 110 -2.06 -8.53 -2.36
C PHE A 110 -2.29 -9.91 -1.73
N SER A 111 -3.09 -9.97 -0.68
CA SER A 111 -3.59 -11.23 -0.12
C SER A 111 -4.70 -11.80 -1.01
N LYS A 112 -5.04 -13.07 -0.79
CA LYS A 112 -6.19 -13.72 -1.48
C LYS A 112 -7.53 -13.06 -1.12
N GLU A 113 -7.62 -12.44 0.05
CA GLU A 113 -8.78 -11.68 0.54
C GLU A 113 -8.83 -10.26 -0.04
N GLY A 114 -7.84 -9.86 -0.84
CA GLY A 114 -7.82 -8.58 -1.54
C GLY A 114 -7.26 -7.42 -0.74
N ARG A 115 -6.45 -7.68 0.27
CA ARG A 115 -5.76 -6.65 1.05
C ARG A 115 -4.35 -6.44 0.52
N LEU A 116 -3.87 -5.20 0.54
CA LEU A 116 -2.48 -4.91 0.20
C LEU A 116 -1.56 -5.45 1.29
N ILE A 117 -0.62 -6.33 0.93
CA ILE A 117 0.40 -6.89 1.83
C ILE A 117 1.65 -6.02 1.82
N SER A 118 2.13 -5.63 0.62
CA SER A 118 3.37 -4.85 0.52
C SER A 118 3.47 -4.05 -0.77
N GLY A 119 4.29 -3.01 -0.72
CA GLY A 119 4.63 -2.17 -1.87
C GLY A 119 5.82 -1.26 -1.56
N THR A 120 6.11 -0.32 -2.43
CA THR A 120 7.13 0.71 -2.23
C THR A 120 6.46 2.09 -2.26
N LEU A 121 6.68 2.91 -1.23
CA LEU A 121 6.09 4.25 -1.17
C LEU A 121 6.65 5.18 -2.25
N ALA A 122 5.80 5.89 -2.95
CA ALA A 122 6.23 6.91 -3.91
C ALA A 122 6.64 8.21 -3.21
N GLU A 123 6.03 8.54 -2.09
CA GLU A 123 6.31 9.74 -1.29
C GLU A 123 6.37 9.40 0.20
N ALA A 124 7.00 10.28 0.99
CA ALA A 124 7.03 10.11 2.44
C ALA A 124 5.60 10.22 2.99
N THR A 125 5.18 9.20 3.73
CA THR A 125 3.78 9.05 4.14
C THR A 125 3.68 8.74 5.63
N LYS A 126 2.75 9.42 6.32
CA LYS A 126 2.44 9.15 7.73
C LYS A 126 1.43 8.02 7.82
N LEU A 127 1.82 6.93 8.47
CA LEU A 127 0.99 5.75 8.68
C LEU A 127 1.13 5.25 10.12
N ARG A 128 0.15 4.50 10.58
CA ARG A 128 0.20 3.86 11.91
C ARG A 128 0.80 2.48 11.81
N PRO A 129 1.88 2.20 12.56
CA PRO A 129 2.40 0.84 12.74
C PRO A 129 1.52 0.02 13.68
N VAL A 130 1.69 -1.30 13.66
CA VAL A 130 1.16 -2.18 14.71
C VAL A 130 1.72 -1.71 16.06
N GLY A 131 0.89 -1.72 17.10
CA GLY A 131 1.26 -1.21 18.43
C GLY A 131 1.17 0.32 18.61
N TRP A 132 0.62 1.05 17.61
CA TRP A 132 0.49 2.51 17.65
C TRP A 132 -0.26 3.05 18.89
N GLN A 133 -1.11 2.24 19.51
CA GLN A 133 -1.91 2.62 20.68
C GLN A 133 -1.04 3.04 21.89
N HIS A 134 0.18 2.50 21.99
CA HIS A 134 1.14 2.86 23.03
C HIS A 134 1.78 4.24 22.81
N ASN A 135 1.56 4.86 21.63
CA ASN A 135 2.17 6.11 21.20
C ASN A 135 1.15 7.26 21.05
N LEU A 136 -0.02 7.17 21.72
CA LEU A 136 -1.07 8.20 21.64
C LEU A 136 -0.76 9.48 22.44
N GLN A 137 0.17 9.42 23.36
CA GLN A 137 0.52 10.54 24.24
C GLN A 137 1.44 11.56 23.58
N ASP A 138 2.01 11.22 22.44
CA ASP A 138 2.85 12.08 21.63
C ASP A 138 2.00 12.86 20.60
N GLU A 139 2.49 14.03 20.18
CA GLU A 139 1.90 14.85 19.10
C GLU A 139 1.70 14.08 17.79
N SER A 140 2.48 13.01 17.58
CA SER A 140 2.33 12.11 16.44
C SER A 140 1.03 11.32 16.44
N ALA A 141 0.34 11.16 17.57
CA ALA A 141 -0.85 10.32 17.76
C ALA A 141 -0.66 8.89 17.22
N GLY A 142 0.53 8.33 17.41
CA GLY A 142 0.91 6.98 16.96
C GLY A 142 1.22 6.90 15.46
N PHE A 143 1.35 8.01 14.73
CA PHE A 143 1.80 8.00 13.34
C PHE A 143 3.33 8.04 13.25
N VAL A 144 3.88 7.23 12.36
CA VAL A 144 5.28 7.29 11.92
C VAL A 144 5.30 7.75 10.47
N GLU A 145 6.18 8.69 10.14
CA GLU A 145 6.43 9.08 8.76
C GLU A 145 7.43 8.10 8.12
N PHE A 146 6.96 7.32 7.16
CA PHE A 146 7.78 6.35 6.42
C PHE A 146 8.40 6.97 5.19
N LYS A 147 9.61 6.52 4.85
CA LYS A 147 10.42 7.08 3.78
C LYS A 147 9.95 6.62 2.40
N SER A 148 9.92 7.57 1.45
CA SER A 148 9.72 7.30 0.04
C SER A 148 10.83 6.43 -0.57
N GLY A 149 10.49 5.61 -1.57
CA GLY A 149 11.42 4.73 -2.27
C GLY A 149 11.84 3.50 -1.45
N MET A 150 11.27 3.29 -0.26
CA MET A 150 11.51 2.13 0.59
C MET A 150 10.29 1.22 0.59
N SER A 151 10.54 -0.09 0.69
CA SER A 151 9.46 -1.07 0.83
C SER A 151 8.75 -0.92 2.17
N ILE A 152 7.46 -1.21 2.15
CA ILE A 152 6.59 -1.19 3.31
C ILE A 152 5.67 -2.40 3.27
N SER A 153 5.36 -2.97 4.42
CA SER A 153 4.43 -4.10 4.55
C SER A 153 3.35 -3.80 5.57
N PHE A 154 2.20 -4.43 5.39
CA PHE A 154 0.99 -4.19 6.16
C PHE A 154 0.42 -5.50 6.70
N ASP A 155 -0.32 -5.39 7.80
CA ASP A 155 -1.18 -6.46 8.29
C ASP A 155 -2.56 -6.43 7.58
N GLU A 156 -3.45 -7.31 7.98
CA GLU A 156 -4.82 -7.41 7.47
C GLU A 156 -5.69 -6.16 7.76
N ASN A 157 -5.31 -5.35 8.75
CA ASN A 157 -5.99 -4.11 9.13
C ASN A 157 -5.40 -2.87 8.44
N GLY A 158 -4.37 -3.04 7.60
CA GLY A 158 -3.64 -1.97 6.94
C GLY A 158 -2.66 -1.23 7.85
N LEU A 159 -2.33 -1.78 9.02
CA LEU A 159 -1.28 -1.25 9.90
C LEU A 159 0.09 -1.69 9.39
N VAL A 160 1.09 -0.82 9.53
CA VAL A 160 2.44 -1.12 9.07
C VAL A 160 3.08 -2.16 9.99
N THR A 161 3.53 -3.28 9.40
CA THR A 161 4.34 -4.31 10.08
C THR A 161 5.83 -4.16 9.84
N ASN A 162 6.21 -3.65 8.64
CA ASN A 162 7.60 -3.38 8.30
C ASN A 162 7.71 -2.11 7.47
N GLY A 163 8.71 -1.28 7.76
CA GLY A 163 8.95 -0.05 7.02
C GLY A 163 10.20 0.67 7.51
N SER A 164 10.63 1.70 6.81
CA SER A 164 11.79 2.51 7.21
C SER A 164 11.31 3.92 7.58
N PRO A 165 11.48 4.36 8.84
CA PRO A 165 11.15 5.72 9.24
C PRO A 165 11.88 6.76 8.39
N ASN A 166 11.23 7.85 8.05
CA ASN A 166 11.85 8.94 7.29
C ASN A 166 12.81 9.78 8.14
N LYS A 167 12.54 9.87 9.43
CA LYS A 167 13.33 10.59 10.42
C LYS A 167 13.44 9.79 11.71
N LYS A 168 14.41 10.14 12.54
CA LYS A 168 14.58 9.59 13.88
C LYS A 168 13.31 9.85 14.70
N THR A 169 12.79 8.81 15.35
CA THR A 169 11.52 8.84 16.07
C THR A 169 11.65 7.99 17.34
N LEU A 170 11.15 8.49 18.46
CA LEU A 170 11.03 7.69 19.68
C LEU A 170 9.73 6.88 19.62
N TRP A 171 9.80 5.61 19.92
CA TRP A 171 8.67 4.69 19.91
C TRP A 171 8.51 4.01 21.28
N PHE A 172 7.31 4.07 21.84
CA PHE A 172 6.99 3.42 23.12
C PHE A 172 6.46 2.01 22.90
N ASN A 173 7.01 1.05 23.63
CA ASN A 173 6.64 -0.35 23.59
C ASN A 173 5.54 -0.66 24.62
N ALA A 174 4.91 -1.82 24.53
CA ALA A 174 3.83 -2.25 25.41
C ALA A 174 4.25 -2.36 26.89
N ASP A 175 5.51 -2.68 27.16
CA ASP A 175 6.10 -2.79 28.50
C ASP A 175 6.46 -1.44 29.14
N GLY A 176 6.19 -0.33 28.44
CA GLY A 176 6.53 1.03 28.87
C GLY A 176 7.98 1.44 28.58
N SER A 177 8.80 0.57 28.04
CA SER A 177 10.12 0.94 27.51
C SER A 177 9.99 1.73 26.23
N SER A 178 11.07 2.37 25.79
CA SER A 178 11.11 3.07 24.51
C SER A 178 12.26 2.60 23.62
N THR A 179 12.01 2.55 22.32
CA THR A 179 12.98 2.24 21.28
C THR A 179 13.18 3.48 20.41
N GLU A 180 14.43 3.88 20.23
CA GLU A 180 14.77 4.95 19.31
C GLU A 180 14.89 4.38 17.89
N LEU A 181 13.96 4.79 17.00
CA LEU A 181 13.94 4.36 15.62
C LEU A 181 14.82 5.28 14.79
N GLU A 182 15.92 4.73 14.28
CA GLU A 182 16.82 5.43 13.38
C GLU A 182 16.20 5.64 12.00
N ALA A 183 16.46 6.81 11.43
CA ALA A 183 15.98 7.15 10.09
C ALA A 183 16.54 6.18 9.02
N LYS A 184 15.71 5.85 8.03
CA LYS A 184 16.08 5.03 6.86
C LYS A 184 16.49 3.59 7.19
N THR A 185 16.31 3.16 8.42
CA THR A 185 16.63 1.81 8.89
C THR A 185 15.37 0.96 8.89
N ALA A 186 15.46 -0.24 8.32
CA ALA A 186 14.35 -1.17 8.31
C ALA A 186 13.91 -1.51 9.73
N THR A 187 12.63 -1.32 10.02
CA THR A 187 12.01 -1.50 11.32
C THR A 187 10.83 -2.44 11.18
N SER A 188 10.76 -3.44 12.05
CA SER A 188 9.61 -4.31 12.23
C SER A 188 8.77 -3.83 13.40
N PHE A 189 7.45 -3.85 13.25
CA PHE A 189 6.49 -3.44 14.26
C PHE A 189 5.56 -4.60 14.59
N ASN A 190 5.34 -4.85 15.87
CA ASN A 190 4.39 -5.83 16.39
C ASN A 190 3.60 -5.24 17.57
N ALA A 191 2.72 -6.04 18.17
CA ALA A 191 1.90 -5.58 19.29
C ALA A 191 2.72 -5.18 20.53
N ASP A 192 3.90 -5.77 20.70
CA ASP A 192 4.77 -5.56 21.87
C ASP A 192 5.67 -4.34 21.70
N GLY A 193 6.01 -3.98 20.45
CA GLY A 193 6.87 -2.82 20.18
C GLY A 193 7.50 -2.82 18.79
N ALA A 194 8.64 -2.15 18.68
CA ALA A 194 9.38 -2.02 17.43
C ALA A 194 10.82 -2.55 17.57
N GLU A 195 11.28 -3.24 16.54
CA GLU A 195 12.64 -3.76 16.42
C GLU A 195 13.29 -3.24 15.13
N GLN A 196 14.51 -2.74 15.25
CA GLN A 196 15.30 -2.34 14.10
C GLN A 196 16.41 -3.34 13.78
N ALA A 197 16.64 -3.55 12.48
CA ALA A 197 17.82 -4.29 12.04
C ALA A 197 19.09 -3.56 12.53
N LYS A 198 19.94 -4.28 13.26
CA LYS A 198 21.24 -3.72 13.66
C LYS A 198 22.05 -3.43 12.42
N SER A 199 22.47 -2.16 12.25
CA SER A 199 23.43 -1.82 11.21
C SER A 199 24.75 -2.54 11.51
N LYS A 200 25.21 -3.36 10.56
CA LYS A 200 26.56 -3.93 10.59
C LYS A 200 27.59 -2.89 10.26
#